data_c00c848321303cb132b6519f18d884f5
#
_entry.id   c00c848321303cb132b6519f18d884f5
#
_cell.length_a   1.000
_cell.length_b   1.000
_cell.length_c   1.000
_cell.angle_alpha   90.00
_cell.angle_beta   90.00
_cell.angle_gamma   90.00
#
_symmetry.space_group_name_H-M   'P 1'
#
loop_
_entity.id
_entity.type
_entity.pdbx_description
1 polymer ?
#
loop_
_entity_poly.entity_id
_entity_poly.type
_entity_poly.pdbx_seq_one_letter_code
_entity_poly.pdbx_strand_id
1 'polypeptide(L)'
;ENVRDAVDLWCPLTSNLDTEFAGERVRKGDESWCYVCVVPKHRYNLFVDHEAFTHRALLWWCRTRRIQGLLYWGVCFWHRAVEDSRKTGRYWPEAEWHANQFPDGNGDGYLIYPDVKNHCVYGSLRLSVLRDGLEDMEYFLLLDSRKNKARKRNLPQDREWLRKAEELEKEIPQVIANETKEKGRYVSRDYNGD
;
A
#
# COMPACT_ATOMS: atom_id res chain seq x y z
N GLU A 1 -9.36 12.98 -26.29
CA GLU A 1 -9.97 11.71 -26.75
C GLU A 1 -10.33 10.85 -25.56
N ASN A 2 -11.50 10.24 -25.62
CA ASN A 2 -12.01 9.45 -24.50
C ASN A 2 -11.49 8.01 -24.62
N VAL A 3 -10.51 7.64 -23.81
CA VAL A 3 -9.90 6.30 -23.80
C VAL A 3 -10.72 5.26 -23.00
N ARG A 4 -11.92 5.66 -22.53
CA ARG A 4 -12.73 4.85 -21.58
C ARG A 4 -13.10 3.47 -22.10
N ASP A 5 -13.25 3.30 -23.38
CA ASP A 5 -13.66 2.04 -24.01
C ASP A 5 -12.47 1.20 -24.53
N ALA A 6 -11.25 1.68 -24.29
CA ALA A 6 -10.00 1.03 -24.72
C ALA A 6 -9.10 0.59 -23.54
N VAL A 7 -9.59 0.74 -22.31
CA VAL A 7 -8.83 0.44 -21.09
C VAL A 7 -9.66 -0.43 -20.18
N ASP A 8 -9.16 -1.63 -19.87
CA ASP A 8 -9.80 -2.62 -19.01
C ASP A 8 -9.22 -2.61 -17.58
N LEU A 9 -8.03 -2.02 -17.38
CA LEU A 9 -7.38 -1.89 -16.09
C LEU A 9 -6.96 -0.44 -15.85
N TRP A 10 -7.51 0.15 -14.79
CA TRP A 10 -7.27 1.54 -14.39
C TRP A 10 -6.37 1.57 -13.15
N CYS A 11 -5.24 2.26 -13.25
CA CYS A 11 -4.25 2.33 -12.16
C CYS A 11 -3.76 3.77 -11.93
N PRO A 12 -4.60 4.66 -11.37
CA PRO A 12 -4.17 6.01 -11.00
C PRO A 12 -3.30 6.00 -9.74
N LEU A 13 -2.58 7.10 -9.52
CA LEU A 13 -2.02 7.43 -8.21
C LEU A 13 -3.11 7.45 -7.14
N THR A 14 -2.79 7.00 -5.93
CA THR A 14 -3.74 7.05 -4.79
C THR A 14 -4.27 8.45 -4.53
N SER A 15 -3.47 9.50 -4.78
CA SER A 15 -3.88 10.91 -4.67
C SER A 15 -4.86 11.38 -5.76
N ASN A 16 -4.89 10.68 -6.88
CA ASN A 16 -5.70 11.04 -8.06
C ASN A 16 -6.87 10.07 -8.26
N LEU A 17 -7.12 9.21 -7.28
CA LEU A 17 -8.18 8.22 -7.37
C LEU A 17 -9.55 8.90 -7.27
N ASP A 18 -10.30 8.85 -8.36
CA ASP A 18 -11.73 9.12 -8.38
C ASP A 18 -12.49 7.83 -8.05
N THR A 19 -13.04 7.76 -6.85
CA THR A 19 -13.72 6.56 -6.34
C THR A 19 -15.07 6.32 -7.02
N GLU A 20 -15.74 7.36 -7.52
CA GLU A 20 -17.00 7.24 -8.25
C GLU A 20 -16.75 6.63 -9.63
N PHE A 21 -15.79 7.21 -10.36
CA PHE A 21 -15.33 6.69 -11.64
C PHE A 21 -14.82 5.24 -11.52
N ALA A 22 -13.95 4.95 -10.55
CA ALA A 22 -13.45 3.60 -10.31
C ALA A 22 -14.60 2.60 -10.06
N GLY A 23 -15.58 2.99 -9.23
CA GLY A 23 -16.77 2.18 -8.97
C GLY A 23 -17.66 1.96 -10.21
N GLU A 24 -17.78 2.96 -11.09
CA GLU A 24 -18.47 2.83 -12.36
C GLU A 24 -17.76 1.79 -13.27
N ARG A 25 -16.43 1.89 -13.40
CA ARG A 25 -15.64 1.00 -14.25
C ARG A 25 -15.69 -0.45 -13.78
N VAL A 26 -15.57 -0.67 -12.47
CA VAL A 26 -15.70 -2.02 -11.88
C VAL A 26 -17.09 -2.63 -12.15
N ARG A 27 -18.17 -1.82 -12.09
CA ARG A 27 -19.52 -2.32 -12.45
C ARG A 27 -19.66 -2.68 -13.92
N LYS A 28 -18.84 -2.12 -14.80
CA LYS A 28 -18.76 -2.45 -16.24
C LYS A 28 -17.88 -3.65 -16.54
N GLY A 29 -17.17 -4.17 -15.52
CA GLY A 29 -16.31 -5.35 -15.65
C GLY A 29 -14.83 -5.05 -15.74
N ASP A 30 -14.41 -3.79 -15.64
CA ASP A 30 -13.00 -3.41 -15.61
C ASP A 30 -12.37 -3.70 -14.24
N GLU A 31 -11.03 -3.69 -14.21
CA GLU A 31 -10.26 -3.72 -12.98
C GLU A 31 -9.87 -2.30 -12.54
N SER A 32 -9.94 -2.07 -11.24
CA SER A 32 -9.49 -0.82 -10.62
C SER A 32 -8.34 -1.10 -9.66
N TRP A 33 -7.17 -0.62 -10.01
CA TRP A 33 -5.95 -0.64 -9.23
C TRP A 33 -5.60 0.77 -8.78
N CYS A 34 -4.58 0.89 -7.96
CA CYS A 34 -3.93 2.16 -7.66
C CYS A 34 -2.43 1.93 -7.47
N TYR A 35 -1.66 3.02 -7.47
CA TYR A 35 -0.24 2.92 -7.16
C TYR A 35 0.24 4.05 -6.26
N VAL A 36 1.37 3.81 -5.63
CA VAL A 36 2.14 4.78 -4.84
C VAL A 36 3.57 4.84 -5.38
N CYS A 37 4.19 6.01 -5.25
CA CYS A 37 5.58 6.24 -5.59
C CYS A 37 6.12 7.36 -4.68
N VAL A 38 6.96 8.25 -5.16
CA VAL A 38 7.41 9.44 -4.44
C VAL A 38 6.23 10.35 -4.01
N VAL A 39 5.05 10.09 -4.50
CA VAL A 39 3.78 10.75 -4.12
C VAL A 39 2.69 9.71 -3.86
N PRO A 40 1.73 10.02 -2.98
CA PRO A 40 1.64 11.20 -2.10
C PRO A 40 2.70 11.15 -0.99
N LYS A 41 3.18 12.31 -0.58
CA LYS A 41 4.19 12.45 0.50
C LYS A 41 3.66 12.07 1.88
N HIS A 42 2.37 12.23 2.08
CA HIS A 42 1.66 11.88 3.30
C HIS A 42 0.91 10.58 3.07
N ARG A 43 0.46 9.97 4.11
CA ARG A 43 -0.19 8.67 4.30
C ARG A 43 -0.68 7.87 3.10
N TYR A 44 -0.64 6.58 3.39
CA TYR A 44 -0.85 5.46 2.49
C TYR A 44 0.18 5.43 1.37
N ASN A 45 1.45 5.53 1.81
CA ASN A 45 2.63 5.30 0.99
C ASN A 45 3.63 4.40 1.74
N LEU A 46 4.68 3.95 1.06
CA LEU A 46 5.65 2.99 1.59
C LEU A 46 6.97 3.65 2.01
N PHE A 47 6.95 4.92 2.46
CA PHE A 47 8.14 5.61 2.96
C PHE A 47 8.64 5.03 4.28
N VAL A 48 9.95 5.08 4.50
CA VAL A 48 10.58 4.69 5.79
C VAL A 48 10.10 5.58 6.93
N ASP A 49 9.80 6.84 6.63
CA ASP A 49 9.36 7.83 7.63
C ASP A 49 7.91 7.59 8.12
N HIS A 50 7.18 6.71 7.45
CA HIS A 50 5.83 6.38 7.85
C HIS A 50 5.82 5.27 8.91
N GLU A 51 4.85 5.34 9.81
CA GLU A 51 4.63 4.26 10.79
C GLU A 51 4.26 2.95 10.09
N ALA A 52 4.73 1.84 10.66
CA ALA A 52 4.52 0.51 10.11
C ALA A 52 3.03 0.19 9.86
N PHE A 53 2.14 0.60 10.78
CA PHE A 53 0.70 0.43 10.61
C PHE A 53 0.17 1.09 9.33
N THR A 54 0.73 2.23 8.93
CA THR A 54 0.30 2.95 7.72
C THR A 54 0.51 2.11 6.45
N HIS A 55 1.57 1.32 6.41
CA HIS A 55 1.84 0.41 5.28
C HIS A 55 0.79 -0.71 5.20
N ARG A 56 0.39 -1.29 6.35
CA ARG A 56 -0.69 -2.27 6.44
C ARG A 56 -2.05 -1.64 6.08
N ALA A 57 -2.32 -0.46 6.63
CA ALA A 57 -3.56 0.28 6.41
C ALA A 57 -3.75 0.75 4.95
N LEU A 58 -2.69 0.81 4.14
CA LEU A 58 -2.78 1.08 2.70
C LEU A 58 -3.69 0.06 2.01
N LEU A 59 -3.59 -1.23 2.37
CA LEU A 59 -4.43 -2.29 1.82
C LEU A 59 -5.89 -2.15 2.30
N TRP A 60 -6.09 -1.82 3.56
CA TRP A 60 -7.42 -1.54 4.10
C TRP A 60 -8.06 -0.32 3.41
N TRP A 61 -7.26 0.70 3.14
CA TRP A 61 -7.68 1.87 2.37
C TRP A 61 -8.13 1.47 0.96
N CYS A 62 -7.39 0.58 0.28
CA CYS A 62 -7.80 -0.01 -1.00
C CYS A 62 -9.14 -0.73 -0.87
N ARG A 63 -9.31 -1.55 0.16
CA ARG A 63 -10.56 -2.28 0.44
C ARG A 63 -11.77 -1.34 0.56
N THR A 64 -11.65 -0.24 1.32
CA THR A 64 -12.76 0.70 1.51
C THR A 64 -13.17 1.42 0.23
N ARG A 65 -12.31 1.44 -0.77
CA ARG A 65 -12.51 2.09 -2.07
C ARG A 65 -12.75 1.11 -3.21
N ARG A 66 -12.89 -0.18 -2.88
CA ARG A 66 -13.10 -1.27 -3.85
C ARG A 66 -11.98 -1.37 -4.88
N ILE A 67 -10.77 -1.00 -4.50
CA ILE A 67 -9.57 -1.16 -5.31
C ILE A 67 -9.10 -2.61 -5.21
N GLN A 68 -8.88 -3.24 -6.36
CA GLN A 68 -8.59 -4.66 -6.50
C GLN A 68 -7.10 -4.97 -6.54
N GLY A 69 -6.27 -3.98 -6.85
CA GLY A 69 -4.83 -4.16 -6.93
C GLY A 69 -4.03 -2.94 -6.51
N LEU A 70 -2.86 -3.19 -5.93
CA LEU A 70 -1.87 -2.17 -5.59
C LEU A 70 -0.61 -2.41 -6.41
N LEU A 71 -0.19 -1.39 -7.15
CA LEU A 71 1.08 -1.39 -7.86
C LEU A 71 2.11 -0.59 -7.06
N TYR A 72 3.32 -1.11 -6.98
CA TYR A 72 4.49 -0.36 -6.54
C TYR A 72 5.56 -0.40 -7.61
N TRP A 73 6.10 0.75 -7.99
CA TRP A 73 6.93 0.91 -9.17
C TRP A 73 8.30 0.23 -9.08
N GLY A 74 8.78 -0.02 -7.87
CA GLY A 74 10.08 -0.65 -7.67
C GLY A 74 10.21 -1.27 -6.27
N VAL A 75 10.96 -2.38 -6.19
CA VAL A 75 11.27 -3.06 -4.92
C VAL A 75 12.76 -3.14 -4.64
N CYS A 76 13.61 -2.81 -5.62
CA CYS A 76 15.07 -2.93 -5.57
C CYS A 76 15.78 -1.75 -6.25
N PHE A 77 15.23 -0.55 -6.15
CA PHE A 77 15.86 0.65 -6.68
C PHE A 77 16.98 1.10 -5.72
N TRP A 78 18.20 0.72 -6.03
CA TRP A 78 19.40 0.94 -5.20
C TRP A 78 20.39 1.92 -5.85
N HIS A 79 19.89 2.98 -6.47
CA HIS A 79 20.68 3.88 -7.31
C HIS A 79 21.87 4.47 -6.56
N ARG A 80 21.66 5.10 -5.41
CA ARG A 80 22.74 5.71 -4.60
C ARG A 80 23.69 4.65 -4.05
N ALA A 81 23.18 3.54 -3.54
CA ALA A 81 24.02 2.47 -3.04
C ALA A 81 24.93 1.88 -4.11
N VAL A 82 24.46 1.77 -5.36
CA VAL A 82 25.28 1.34 -6.49
C VAL A 82 26.33 2.38 -6.85
N GLU A 83 25.98 3.66 -6.87
CA GLU A 83 26.95 4.74 -7.14
C GLU A 83 28.04 4.81 -6.07
N ASP A 84 27.67 4.72 -4.79
CA ASP A 84 28.63 4.77 -3.69
C ASP A 84 29.53 3.53 -3.67
N SER A 85 28.97 2.36 -3.98
CA SER A 85 29.77 1.12 -4.11
C SER A 85 30.80 1.21 -5.22
N ARG A 86 30.47 1.83 -6.35
CA ARG A 86 31.41 2.05 -7.47
C ARG A 86 32.55 3.01 -7.08
N LYS A 87 32.27 4.01 -6.23
CA LYS A 87 33.26 5.00 -5.78
C LYS A 87 34.18 4.43 -4.69
N THR A 88 33.62 3.66 -3.74
CA THR A 88 34.33 3.25 -2.52
C THR A 88 34.81 1.82 -2.53
N GLY A 89 34.32 0.97 -3.43
CA GLY A 89 34.54 -0.48 -3.43
C GLY A 89 33.84 -1.21 -2.28
N ARG A 90 33.00 -0.52 -1.49
CA ARG A 90 32.25 -1.08 -0.37
C ARG A 90 30.81 -1.29 -0.75
N TYR A 91 30.23 -2.37 -0.26
CA TYR A 91 28.83 -2.76 -0.49
C TYR A 91 28.09 -2.84 0.83
N TRP A 92 26.78 -2.59 0.81
CA TRP A 92 25.95 -2.84 1.98
C TRP A 92 26.00 -4.34 2.36
N PRO A 93 26.08 -4.75 3.67
CA PRO A 93 25.91 -3.89 4.86
C PRO A 93 27.18 -3.21 5.37
N GLU A 94 28.31 -3.34 4.70
CA GLU A 94 29.59 -2.72 5.11
C GLU A 94 29.68 -1.22 4.72
N ALA A 95 28.82 -0.78 3.79
CA ALA A 95 28.68 0.63 3.40
C ALA A 95 27.47 1.27 4.07
N GLU A 96 27.50 2.60 4.17
CA GLU A 96 26.37 3.39 4.61
C GLU A 96 25.16 3.22 3.67
N TRP A 97 23.97 3.16 4.25
CA TRP A 97 22.74 3.10 3.48
C TRP A 97 21.99 4.42 3.51
N HIS A 98 21.85 5.05 2.37
CA HIS A 98 21.03 6.24 2.22
C HIS A 98 19.55 5.86 2.04
N ALA A 99 18.69 6.33 2.93
CA ALA A 99 17.25 6.05 2.85
C ALA A 99 16.62 6.59 1.56
N ASN A 100 17.14 7.69 1.02
CA ASN A 100 16.69 8.35 -0.20
C ASN A 100 17.40 7.82 -1.45
N GLN A 101 17.28 6.54 -1.75
CA GLN A 101 17.78 5.95 -3.00
C GLN A 101 17.17 6.64 -4.24
N PHE A 102 15.89 7.03 -4.15
CA PHE A 102 15.23 7.92 -5.09
C PHE A 102 15.14 9.33 -4.49
N PRO A 103 15.39 10.40 -5.24
CA PRO A 103 15.28 11.78 -4.74
C PRO A 103 13.87 12.05 -4.15
N ASP A 104 13.84 12.82 -3.06
CA ASP A 104 12.62 13.25 -2.38
C ASP A 104 11.73 12.15 -1.77
N GLY A 105 12.24 10.92 -1.61
CA GLY A 105 11.46 9.83 -1.03
C GLY A 105 12.30 8.84 -0.23
N ASN A 106 12.32 8.95 1.10
CA ASN A 106 13.00 7.97 1.94
C ASN A 106 12.30 6.61 1.84
N GLY A 107 12.99 5.65 1.26
CA GLY A 107 12.46 4.30 1.07
C GLY A 107 11.68 4.08 -0.21
N ASP A 108 11.49 5.12 -1.04
CA ASP A 108 10.76 4.95 -2.29
C ASP A 108 11.55 4.09 -3.28
N GLY A 109 10.83 3.17 -3.93
CA GLY A 109 11.37 2.26 -4.92
C GLY A 109 12.12 1.05 -4.36
N TYR A 110 12.26 0.88 -3.05
CA TYR A 110 12.87 -0.33 -2.50
C TYR A 110 12.18 -0.86 -1.24
N LEU A 111 12.01 -2.18 -1.20
CA LEU A 111 11.50 -2.94 -0.06
C LEU A 111 12.45 -4.05 0.39
N ILE A 112 13.52 -4.26 -0.37
CA ILE A 112 14.57 -5.22 -0.08
C ILE A 112 15.94 -4.55 -0.15
N TYR A 113 16.90 -5.10 0.57
CA TYR A 113 18.27 -4.62 0.66
C TYR A 113 19.24 -5.65 0.05
N PRO A 114 20.23 -5.24 -0.74
CA PRO A 114 21.19 -6.17 -1.34
C PRO A 114 22.26 -6.61 -0.33
N ASP A 115 22.60 -7.86 -0.28
CA ASP A 115 23.84 -8.35 0.32
C ASP A 115 24.71 -8.97 -0.78
N VAL A 116 25.55 -8.14 -1.35
CA VAL A 116 26.38 -8.54 -2.50
C VAL A 116 27.39 -9.60 -2.09
N LYS A 117 27.92 -9.53 -0.86
CA LYS A 117 28.94 -10.45 -0.34
C LYS A 117 28.40 -11.88 -0.20
N ASN A 118 27.18 -12.02 0.27
CA ASN A 118 26.53 -13.30 0.50
C ASN A 118 25.59 -13.71 -0.66
N HIS A 119 25.56 -12.94 -1.74
CA HIS A 119 24.68 -13.18 -2.91
C HIS A 119 23.20 -13.36 -2.52
N CYS A 120 22.70 -12.56 -1.58
CA CYS A 120 21.32 -12.63 -1.13
C CYS A 120 20.69 -11.24 -0.96
N VAL A 121 19.44 -11.21 -0.56
CA VAL A 121 18.70 -9.97 -0.24
C VAL A 121 18.03 -10.11 1.12
N TYR A 122 17.90 -8.99 1.82
CA TYR A 122 17.12 -8.90 3.05
C TYR A 122 15.82 -8.14 2.80
N GLY A 123 14.70 -8.68 3.31
CA GLY A 123 13.42 -7.97 3.32
C GLY A 123 13.42 -6.85 4.35
N SER A 124 12.77 -5.75 4.02
CA SER A 124 12.52 -4.69 4.99
C SER A 124 11.33 -5.03 5.92
N LEU A 125 11.25 -4.34 7.06
CA LEU A 125 10.05 -4.36 7.90
C LEU A 125 8.80 -3.95 7.11
N ARG A 126 8.93 -2.97 6.19
CA ARG A 126 7.84 -2.52 5.32
C ARG A 126 7.27 -3.65 4.46
N LEU A 127 8.15 -4.48 3.89
CA LEU A 127 7.74 -5.66 3.11
C LEU A 127 6.97 -6.65 3.97
N SER A 128 7.42 -6.90 5.21
CA SER A 128 6.74 -7.81 6.14
C SER A 128 5.37 -7.29 6.54
N VAL A 129 5.25 -6.00 6.84
CA VAL A 129 3.98 -5.36 7.21
C VAL A 129 3.02 -5.27 6.02
N LEU A 130 3.54 -5.07 4.80
CA LEU A 130 2.74 -5.13 3.58
C LEU A 130 2.17 -6.53 3.35
N ARG A 131 2.96 -7.58 3.60
CA ARG A 131 2.47 -8.97 3.58
C ARG A 131 1.32 -9.16 4.57
N ASP A 132 1.46 -8.67 5.80
CA ASP A 132 0.40 -8.77 6.81
C ASP A 132 -0.89 -8.06 6.33
N GLY A 133 -0.75 -6.93 5.63
CA GLY A 133 -1.88 -6.25 4.98
C GLY A 133 -2.52 -7.08 3.85
N LEU A 134 -1.74 -7.81 3.08
CA LEU A 134 -2.26 -8.73 2.06
C LEU A 134 -3.00 -9.91 2.70
N GLU A 135 -2.49 -10.45 3.79
CA GLU A 135 -3.18 -11.49 4.57
C GLU A 135 -4.52 -10.97 5.11
N ASP A 136 -4.60 -9.73 5.59
CA ASP A 136 -5.87 -9.09 5.96
C ASP A 136 -6.85 -9.04 4.78
N MET A 137 -6.38 -8.77 3.56
CA MET A 137 -7.23 -8.77 2.37
C MET A 137 -7.84 -10.15 2.11
N GLU A 138 -7.07 -11.22 2.30
CA GLU A 138 -7.58 -12.60 2.22
C GLU A 138 -8.69 -12.86 3.25
N TYR A 139 -8.51 -12.37 4.49
CA TYR A 139 -9.57 -12.46 5.51
C TYR A 139 -10.84 -11.69 5.10
N PHE A 140 -10.71 -10.51 4.49
CA PHE A 140 -11.86 -9.78 3.97
C PHE A 140 -12.57 -10.53 2.84
N LEU A 141 -11.85 -11.18 1.94
CA LEU A 141 -12.44 -12.02 0.88
C LEU A 141 -13.18 -13.22 1.46
N LEU A 142 -12.62 -13.88 2.48
CA LEU A 142 -13.28 -14.95 3.21
C LEU A 142 -14.55 -14.47 3.91
N LEU A 143 -14.51 -13.29 4.51
CA LEU A 143 -15.66 -12.65 5.14
C LEU A 143 -16.77 -12.40 4.13
N ASP A 144 -16.45 -11.81 2.97
CA ASP A 144 -17.40 -11.56 1.88
C ASP A 144 -18.03 -12.85 1.38
N SER A 145 -17.24 -13.90 1.20
CA SER A 145 -17.74 -15.24 0.81
C SER A 145 -18.72 -15.79 1.83
N ARG A 146 -18.40 -15.69 3.13
CA ARG A 146 -19.28 -16.12 4.22
C ARG A 146 -20.55 -15.29 4.30
N LYS A 147 -20.46 -13.97 4.15
CA LYS A 147 -21.64 -13.08 4.10
C LYS A 147 -22.57 -13.47 2.96
N ASN A 148 -22.02 -13.71 1.77
CA ASN A 148 -22.82 -14.14 0.62
C ASN A 148 -23.51 -15.49 0.85
N LYS A 149 -22.84 -16.47 1.48
CA LYS A 149 -23.43 -17.75 1.85
C LYS A 149 -24.54 -17.57 2.90
N ALA A 150 -24.32 -16.76 3.93
CA ALA A 150 -25.28 -16.48 4.98
C ALA A 150 -26.54 -15.79 4.43
N ARG A 151 -26.36 -14.79 3.54
CA ARG A 151 -27.49 -14.13 2.85
C ARG A 151 -28.33 -15.10 2.03
N LYS A 152 -27.68 -16.06 1.34
CA LYS A 152 -28.39 -17.08 0.55
C LYS A 152 -29.16 -18.04 1.44
N ARG A 153 -28.62 -18.47 2.58
CA ARG A 153 -29.31 -19.38 3.52
C ARG A 153 -30.46 -18.70 4.28
N ASN A 154 -30.28 -17.42 4.62
CA ASN A 154 -31.25 -16.56 5.30
C ASN A 154 -31.84 -17.15 6.61
N LEU A 155 -31.06 -17.91 7.35
CA LEU A 155 -31.47 -18.46 8.65
C LEU A 155 -31.41 -17.37 9.75
N PRO A 156 -32.17 -17.47 10.86
CA PRO A 156 -32.16 -16.49 11.93
C PRO A 156 -30.75 -16.21 12.48
N GLN A 157 -29.97 -17.26 12.75
CA GLN A 157 -28.59 -17.13 13.22
C GLN A 157 -27.67 -16.45 12.18
N ASP A 158 -27.92 -16.67 10.88
CA ASP A 158 -27.16 -16.03 9.80
C ASP A 158 -27.44 -14.51 9.77
N ARG A 159 -28.67 -14.09 10.03
CA ARG A 159 -29.05 -12.68 10.07
C ARG A 159 -28.38 -11.93 11.23
N GLU A 160 -28.34 -12.53 12.42
CA GLU A 160 -27.65 -11.94 13.56
C GLU A 160 -26.14 -11.81 13.32
N TRP A 161 -25.52 -12.87 12.79
CA TRP A 161 -24.11 -12.87 12.45
C TRP A 161 -23.79 -11.81 11.38
N LEU A 162 -24.60 -11.71 10.32
CA LEU A 162 -24.44 -10.69 9.28
C LEU A 162 -24.49 -9.28 9.84
N ARG A 163 -25.47 -8.99 10.72
CA ARG A 163 -25.59 -7.69 11.37
C ARG A 163 -24.30 -7.33 12.14
N LYS A 164 -23.78 -8.25 12.95
CA LYS A 164 -22.52 -8.05 13.69
C LYS A 164 -21.32 -7.82 12.76
N ALA A 165 -21.22 -8.62 11.71
CA ALA A 165 -20.13 -8.49 10.73
C ALA A 165 -20.17 -7.13 10.02
N GLU A 166 -21.35 -6.69 9.60
CA GLU A 166 -21.56 -5.40 8.93
C GLU A 166 -21.34 -4.19 9.87
N GLU A 167 -21.64 -4.34 11.16
CA GLU A 167 -21.33 -3.32 12.17
C GLU A 167 -19.82 -3.14 12.34
N LEU A 168 -19.07 -4.24 12.48
CA LEU A 168 -17.61 -4.19 12.58
C LEU A 168 -16.95 -3.62 11.31
N GLU A 169 -17.44 -3.98 10.13
CA GLU A 169 -16.91 -3.42 8.88
C GLU A 169 -17.07 -1.90 8.77
N LYS A 170 -18.09 -1.31 9.41
CA LYS A 170 -18.28 0.16 9.45
C LYS A 170 -17.22 0.88 10.29
N GLU A 171 -16.53 0.16 11.16
CA GLU A 171 -15.43 0.74 11.94
C GLU A 171 -14.15 0.93 11.12
N ILE A 172 -13.93 0.13 10.06
CA ILE A 172 -12.72 0.17 9.25
C ILE A 172 -12.42 1.58 8.69
N PRO A 173 -13.38 2.29 8.05
CA PRO A 173 -13.14 3.65 7.60
C PRO A 173 -12.80 4.62 8.74
N GLN A 174 -13.33 4.41 9.94
CA GLN A 174 -13.06 5.23 11.11
C GLN A 174 -11.64 4.99 11.63
N VAL A 175 -11.19 3.74 11.71
CA VAL A 175 -9.81 3.39 12.06
C VAL A 175 -8.84 4.06 11.10
N ILE A 176 -9.09 3.93 9.80
CA ILE A 176 -8.30 4.58 8.75
C ILE A 176 -8.33 6.11 8.90
N ALA A 177 -9.48 6.73 9.20
CA ALA A 177 -9.63 8.17 9.33
C ALA A 177 -9.04 8.73 10.63
N ASN A 178 -9.17 8.04 11.76
CA ASN A 178 -8.65 8.48 13.05
C ASN A 178 -7.13 8.53 13.04
N GLU A 179 -6.49 7.53 12.47
CA GLU A 179 -5.06 7.56 12.20
C GLU A 179 -4.67 8.79 11.34
N THR A 180 -5.62 9.35 10.55
CA THR A 180 -5.38 10.57 9.78
C THR A 180 -5.51 11.86 10.60
N LYS A 181 -6.27 11.91 11.66
CA LYS A 181 -6.52 13.13 12.45
C LYS A 181 -5.49 13.39 13.54
N GLU A 182 -5.02 12.36 14.20
CA GLU A 182 -4.11 12.51 15.35
C GLU A 182 -2.70 12.96 14.98
N LYS A 183 -2.30 12.82 13.73
CA LYS A 183 -0.91 13.02 13.29
C LYS A 183 -0.71 14.06 12.19
N GLY A 184 -1.52 15.10 12.18
CA GLY A 184 -1.38 16.26 11.28
C GLY A 184 -0.08 17.08 11.48
N ARG A 185 0.95 16.51 12.09
CA ARG A 185 2.29 17.06 12.27
C ARG A 185 3.37 16.12 11.72
N TYR A 186 3.21 15.60 10.53
CA TYR A 186 4.39 15.23 9.79
C TYR A 186 4.97 16.50 9.19
N VAL A 187 5.84 17.15 9.96
CA VAL A 187 6.80 18.08 9.43
C VAL A 187 7.66 17.26 8.49
N SER A 188 7.55 17.52 7.18
CA SER A 188 8.63 17.21 6.26
C SER A 188 9.87 17.88 6.84
N ARG A 189 10.73 17.14 7.53
CA ARG A 189 12.07 17.62 7.75
C ARG A 189 12.68 17.59 6.36
N ASP A 190 12.75 18.77 5.76
CA ASP A 190 13.63 18.97 4.64
C ASP A 190 15.02 18.55 5.12
N TYR A 191 15.42 17.37 4.73
CA TYR A 191 16.80 16.95 4.79
C TYR A 191 17.54 17.70 3.67
N ASN A 192 17.69 19.00 3.85
CA ASN A 192 18.78 19.73 3.24
C ASN A 192 20.00 19.28 4.04
N GLY A 193 20.77 18.36 3.45
CA GLY A 193 22.02 17.94 4.01
C GLY A 193 23.00 19.12 4.08
N ASP A 194 23.34 19.53 5.27
CA ASP A 194 24.60 20.12 5.64
C ASP A 194 25.39 19.07 6.43
#